data_d20d848c12a998cd461f8a55b20cbf25
#
_entry.id   d20d848c12a998cd461f8a55b20cbf25
#
_cell.length_a   1.000
_cell.length_b   1.000
_cell.length_c   1.000
_cell.angle_alpha   90.00
_cell.angle_beta   90.00
_cell.angle_gamma   90.00
#
_symmetry.space_group_name_H-M   'P 1'
#
loop_
_entity.id
_entity.type
_entity.pdbx_description
1 polymer ?
#
loop_
_entity_poly.entity_id
_entity_poly.type
_entity_poly.pdbx_seq_one_letter_code
_entity_poly.pdbx_strand_id
1 'polypeptide(L)'
;VSTTLHNPTGEDFSKPGIIIANHQSHLDLLCIMMLTPRLVILTKRWVWNNPLYGVAIRYAEYMPVSNDFEENETQLVALLSRGYSVMIFPEGTRSASLSLLRFHQGAFYLAQKHGLDLIPVFLNGTGQVLNKQARTHSPGHITIEVKPRVPASSLPSHLSSVALAQHFRRQYQQWKDEYDAQISF
;
A
#
# COMPACT_ATOMS: atom_id res chain seq x y z
N VAL A 1 13.36 2.64 17.53
CA VAL A 1 12.62 1.84 16.53
C VAL A 1 13.63 1.27 15.57
N SER A 2 13.60 -0.04 15.36
CA SER A 2 14.39 -0.74 14.33
C SER A 2 13.50 -1.16 13.18
N THR A 3 14.08 -1.28 11.98
CA THR A 3 13.34 -1.66 10.76
C THR A 3 14.11 -2.73 10.01
N THR A 4 13.42 -3.78 9.57
CA THR A 4 13.96 -4.81 8.69
C THR A 4 13.18 -4.84 7.38
N LEU A 5 13.91 -4.88 6.27
CA LEU A 5 13.35 -5.06 4.93
C LEU A 5 13.66 -6.47 4.43
N HIS A 6 12.61 -7.22 4.12
CA HIS A 6 12.67 -8.50 3.44
C HIS A 6 12.18 -8.35 2.00
N ASN A 7 13.08 -8.56 1.05
CA ASN A 7 12.78 -8.52 -0.38
C ASN A 7 13.42 -9.74 -1.07
N PRO A 8 12.88 -10.94 -0.83
CA PRO A 8 13.50 -12.19 -1.27
C PRO A 8 13.53 -12.36 -2.80
N THR A 9 12.64 -11.68 -3.51
CA THR A 9 12.58 -11.74 -4.99
C THR A 9 13.46 -10.70 -5.67
N GLY A 10 14.07 -9.78 -4.90
CA GLY A 10 14.87 -8.69 -5.46
C GLY A 10 14.05 -7.70 -6.28
N GLU A 11 12.78 -7.47 -5.91
CA GLU A 11 11.94 -6.45 -6.58
C GLU A 11 12.63 -5.10 -6.49
N ASP A 12 12.93 -4.50 -7.63
CA ASP A 12 13.67 -3.22 -7.75
C ASP A 12 12.76 -2.03 -8.08
N PHE A 13 11.47 -2.30 -8.27
CA PHE A 13 10.45 -1.30 -8.62
C PHE A 13 10.74 -0.52 -9.91
N SER A 14 11.64 -1.01 -10.77
CA SER A 14 12.00 -0.38 -12.04
C SER A 14 10.84 -0.38 -13.03
N LYS A 15 10.03 -1.44 -13.03
CA LYS A 15 8.80 -1.54 -13.80
C LYS A 15 7.64 -1.00 -12.96
N PRO A 16 6.89 0.02 -13.45
CA PRO A 16 5.72 0.53 -12.77
C PRO A 16 4.67 -0.53 -12.48
N GLY A 17 3.93 -0.33 -11.40
CA GLY A 17 2.82 -1.20 -11.00
C GLY A 17 2.01 -0.59 -9.88
N ILE A 18 1.01 -1.32 -9.41
CA ILE A 18 0.23 -0.92 -8.23
C ILE A 18 0.81 -1.61 -7.01
N ILE A 19 1.42 -0.82 -6.12
CA ILE A 19 1.85 -1.28 -4.81
C ILE A 19 0.64 -1.29 -3.90
N ILE A 20 0.34 -2.45 -3.31
CA ILE A 20 -0.72 -2.59 -2.32
C ILE A 20 -0.12 -2.96 -0.97
N ALA A 21 -0.61 -2.37 0.12
CA ALA A 21 -0.17 -2.71 1.48
C ALA A 21 -1.30 -2.63 2.48
N ASN A 22 -1.17 -3.34 3.61
CA ASN A 22 -2.04 -3.14 4.76
C ASN A 22 -1.77 -1.80 5.46
N HIS A 23 -2.76 -1.30 6.22
CA HIS A 23 -2.70 0.06 6.76
C HIS A 23 -3.07 0.12 8.25
N GLN A 24 -2.07 0.33 9.10
CA GLN A 24 -2.23 0.38 10.56
C GLN A 24 -1.74 1.70 11.17
N SER A 25 -0.79 2.38 10.50
CA SER A 25 -0.05 3.51 11.04
C SER A 25 0.17 4.62 10.02
N HIS A 26 0.52 5.80 10.48
CA HIS A 26 1.12 6.84 9.64
C HIS A 26 2.52 6.44 9.11
N LEU A 27 3.22 5.54 9.83
CA LEU A 27 4.53 5.04 9.45
C LEU A 27 4.49 4.17 8.21
N ASP A 28 3.35 3.55 7.90
CA ASP A 28 3.19 2.68 6.73
C ASP A 28 3.58 3.39 5.44
N LEU A 29 3.18 4.66 5.32
CA LEU A 29 3.51 5.47 4.17
C LEU A 29 5.03 5.69 4.05
N LEU A 30 5.69 6.01 5.16
CA LEU A 30 7.14 6.20 5.19
C LEU A 30 7.87 4.91 4.82
N CYS A 31 7.40 3.76 5.30
CA CYS A 31 7.95 2.45 4.95
C CYS A 31 7.87 2.19 3.44
N ILE A 32 6.76 2.53 2.80
CA ILE A 32 6.60 2.37 1.35
C ILE A 32 7.47 3.36 0.56
N MET A 33 7.57 4.61 1.02
CA MET A 33 8.44 5.62 0.38
C MET A 33 9.92 5.23 0.40
N MET A 34 10.36 4.41 1.34
CA MET A 34 11.73 3.89 1.38
C MET A 34 12.02 2.88 0.26
N LEU A 35 11.00 2.26 -0.34
CA LEU A 35 11.16 1.21 -1.34
C LEU A 35 11.50 1.76 -2.73
N THR A 36 10.92 2.90 -3.09
CA THR A 36 11.14 3.51 -4.40
C THR A 36 10.88 5.02 -4.38
N PRO A 37 11.74 5.82 -5.04
CA PRO A 37 11.51 7.25 -5.18
C PRO A 37 10.45 7.58 -6.24
N ARG A 38 10.12 6.63 -7.14
CA ARG A 38 9.11 6.80 -8.18
C ARG A 38 7.76 6.28 -7.72
N LEU A 39 7.21 6.94 -6.71
CA LEU A 39 5.97 6.55 -6.05
C LEU A 39 4.96 7.68 -6.10
N VAL A 40 3.74 7.35 -6.51
CA VAL A 40 2.57 8.22 -6.39
C VAL A 40 1.65 7.66 -5.32
N ILE A 41 1.22 8.52 -4.41
CA ILE A 41 0.33 8.15 -3.33
C ILE A 41 -1.01 8.84 -3.55
N LEU A 42 -2.06 8.03 -3.66
CA LEU A 42 -3.43 8.54 -3.75
C LEU A 42 -3.89 9.00 -2.37
N THR A 43 -4.13 10.29 -2.22
CA THR A 43 -4.56 10.85 -0.93
C THR A 43 -5.86 11.64 -1.05
N LYS A 44 -6.59 11.69 0.06
CA LYS A 44 -7.73 12.59 0.17
C LYS A 44 -7.26 14.06 0.24
N ARG A 45 -7.99 14.97 -0.39
CA ARG A 45 -7.65 16.40 -0.49
C ARG A 45 -7.32 17.08 0.85
N TRP A 46 -7.91 16.63 1.98
CA TRP A 46 -7.63 17.20 3.30
C TRP A 46 -6.19 16.93 3.80
N VAL A 47 -5.56 15.82 3.34
CA VAL A 47 -4.17 15.48 3.70
C VAL A 47 -3.21 16.50 3.08
N TRP A 48 -3.54 17.00 1.89
CA TRP A 48 -2.80 18.06 1.18
C TRP A 48 -2.75 19.37 1.97
N ASN A 49 -3.80 19.66 2.70
CA ASN A 49 -3.91 20.90 3.50
C ASN A 49 -3.37 20.73 4.94
N ASN A 50 -2.83 19.56 5.29
CA ASN A 50 -2.28 19.32 6.61
C ASN A 50 -0.87 19.94 6.73
N PRO A 51 -0.59 20.85 7.70
CA PRO A 51 0.69 21.53 7.81
C PRO A 51 1.88 20.58 8.11
N LEU A 52 1.64 19.44 8.78
CA LEU A 52 2.67 18.46 9.11
C LEU A 52 3.04 17.59 7.89
N TYR A 53 2.06 17.20 7.09
CA TYR A 53 2.24 16.33 5.93
C TYR A 53 2.34 17.10 4.62
N GLY A 54 1.77 18.30 4.55
CA GLY A 54 1.69 19.09 3.32
C GLY A 54 3.05 19.44 2.72
N VAL A 55 4.10 19.58 3.56
CA VAL A 55 5.46 19.82 3.07
C VAL A 55 6.04 18.55 2.45
N ALA A 56 5.98 17.41 3.15
CA ALA A 56 6.46 16.13 2.63
C ALA A 56 5.69 15.70 1.35
N ILE A 57 4.39 15.96 1.33
CA ILE A 57 3.49 15.65 0.22
C ILE A 57 3.81 16.50 -1.02
N ARG A 58 4.24 17.74 -0.87
CA ARG A 58 4.59 18.62 -2.00
C ARG A 58 5.91 18.24 -2.67
N TYR A 59 6.79 17.53 -1.96
CA TYR A 59 8.05 17.02 -2.51
C TYR A 59 7.95 15.61 -3.09
N ALA A 60 6.91 14.84 -2.74
CA ALA A 60 6.59 13.58 -3.38
C ALA A 60 5.47 13.81 -4.41
N GLU A 61 5.46 13.07 -5.49
CA GLU A 61 4.36 13.14 -6.47
C GLU A 61 3.10 12.52 -5.83
N TYR A 62 2.29 13.35 -5.20
CA TYR A 62 1.00 12.97 -4.62
C TYR A 62 -0.12 13.40 -5.54
N MET A 63 -1.04 12.50 -5.76
CA MET A 63 -2.25 12.79 -6.53
C MET A 63 -3.42 12.95 -5.56
N PRO A 64 -4.03 14.16 -5.46
CA PRO A 64 -5.26 14.31 -4.72
C PRO A 64 -6.37 13.54 -5.44
N VAL A 65 -7.03 12.62 -4.74
CA VAL A 65 -8.21 11.95 -5.27
C VAL A 65 -9.34 12.97 -5.35
N SER A 66 -9.77 13.32 -6.56
CA SER A 66 -10.97 14.10 -6.82
C SER A 66 -12.22 13.21 -6.65
N ASN A 67 -13.41 13.85 -6.59
CA ASN A 67 -14.66 13.09 -6.63
C ASN A 67 -14.97 12.56 -8.04
N ASP A 68 -14.22 13.00 -9.04
CA ASP A 68 -14.34 12.54 -10.42
C ASP A 68 -13.41 11.33 -10.62
N PHE A 69 -14.01 10.18 -10.86
CA PHE A 69 -13.28 8.92 -11.03
C PHE A 69 -12.50 8.91 -12.36
N GLU A 70 -13.03 9.49 -13.43
CA GLU A 70 -12.41 9.50 -14.76
C GLU A 70 -11.18 10.42 -14.78
N GLU A 71 -11.27 11.59 -14.11
CA GLU A 71 -10.12 12.48 -13.95
C GLU A 71 -8.98 11.80 -13.17
N ASN A 72 -9.30 11.16 -12.06
CA ASN A 72 -8.32 10.43 -11.26
C ASN A 72 -7.65 9.31 -12.06
N GLU A 73 -8.43 8.56 -12.83
CA GLU A 73 -7.93 7.46 -13.65
C GLU A 73 -7.00 7.95 -14.76
N THR A 74 -7.37 9.02 -15.46
CA THR A 74 -6.56 9.64 -16.52
C THR A 74 -5.20 10.11 -15.97
N GLN A 75 -5.19 10.80 -14.83
CA GLN A 75 -3.97 11.26 -14.20
C GLN A 75 -3.09 10.08 -13.74
N LEU A 76 -3.69 9.03 -13.19
CA LEU A 76 -3.00 7.82 -12.75
C LEU A 76 -2.29 7.12 -13.92
N VAL A 77 -2.98 6.94 -15.06
CA VAL A 77 -2.40 6.34 -16.26
C VAL A 77 -1.23 7.18 -16.80
N ALA A 78 -1.36 8.51 -16.78
CA ALA A 78 -0.28 9.40 -17.18
C ALA A 78 0.95 9.29 -16.28
N LEU A 79 0.78 9.09 -14.97
CA LEU A 79 1.88 8.91 -14.03
C LEU A 79 2.56 7.54 -14.21
N LEU A 80 1.78 6.48 -14.42
CA LEU A 80 2.30 5.15 -14.72
C LEU A 80 3.13 5.14 -16.02
N SER A 81 2.69 5.84 -17.06
CA SER A 81 3.43 5.96 -18.32
C SER A 81 4.75 6.71 -18.17
N ARG A 82 4.89 7.57 -17.15
CA ARG A 82 6.12 8.27 -16.79
C ARG A 82 7.05 7.44 -15.89
N GLY A 83 6.71 6.19 -15.60
CA GLY A 83 7.53 5.27 -14.81
C GLY A 83 7.28 5.33 -13.30
N TYR A 84 6.17 5.93 -12.85
CA TYR A 84 5.80 5.95 -11.43
C TYR A 84 4.92 4.74 -11.09
N SER A 85 5.19 4.12 -9.95
CA SER A 85 4.28 3.15 -9.33
C SER A 85 3.24 3.86 -8.48
N VAL A 86 2.05 3.29 -8.37
CA VAL A 86 0.96 3.85 -7.59
C VAL A 86 0.78 3.06 -6.31
N MET A 87 0.79 3.74 -5.17
CA MET A 87 0.53 3.13 -3.87
C MET A 87 -0.94 3.26 -3.49
N ILE A 88 -1.54 2.13 -3.15
CA ILE A 88 -2.92 2.06 -2.66
C ILE A 88 -2.97 1.21 -1.38
N PHE A 89 -3.54 1.77 -0.32
CA PHE A 89 -3.96 1.01 0.83
C PHE A 89 -5.39 0.52 0.58
N PRO A 90 -5.61 -0.76 0.25
CA PRO A 90 -6.95 -1.23 -0.15
C PRO A 90 -7.96 -1.21 1.00
N GLU A 91 -7.52 -1.06 2.23
CA GLU A 91 -8.38 -0.86 3.41
C GLU A 91 -9.06 0.52 3.43
N GLY A 92 -8.53 1.51 2.70
CA GLY A 92 -9.06 2.88 2.61
C GLY A 92 -8.97 3.69 3.91
N THR A 93 -8.61 3.09 5.01
CA THR A 93 -8.37 3.73 6.31
C THR A 93 -7.47 2.86 7.18
N ARG A 94 -6.82 3.48 8.17
CA ARG A 94 -5.99 2.76 9.15
C ARG A 94 -6.85 1.93 10.09
N SER A 95 -6.43 0.70 10.35
CA SER A 95 -7.01 -0.14 11.39
C SER A 95 -6.64 0.40 12.79
N ALA A 96 -7.61 0.45 13.69
CA ALA A 96 -7.36 0.84 15.08
C ALA A 96 -7.03 -0.36 15.99
N SER A 97 -7.39 -1.57 15.56
CA SER A 97 -7.27 -2.81 16.33
C SER A 97 -6.13 -3.73 15.89
N LEU A 98 -5.24 -3.25 15.01
CA LEU A 98 -4.18 -4.05 14.38
C LEU A 98 -4.68 -5.25 13.54
N SER A 99 -5.99 -5.40 13.39
CA SER A 99 -6.61 -6.38 12.50
C SER A 99 -6.67 -5.84 11.08
N LEU A 100 -6.60 -6.73 10.10
CA LEU A 100 -6.81 -6.36 8.70
C LEU A 100 -8.28 -6.02 8.46
N LEU A 101 -8.52 -4.84 7.91
CA LEU A 101 -9.85 -4.43 7.49
C LEU A 101 -10.24 -5.07 6.15
N ARG A 102 -11.44 -4.78 5.70
CA ARG A 102 -11.92 -5.19 4.38
C ARG A 102 -11.09 -4.48 3.30
N PHE A 103 -10.71 -5.20 2.26
CA PHE A 103 -10.09 -4.62 1.06
C PHE A 103 -11.17 -4.14 0.09
N HIS A 104 -11.07 -2.88 -0.34
CA HIS A 104 -11.89 -2.30 -1.39
C HIS A 104 -11.35 -2.69 -2.77
N GLN A 105 -12.25 -2.74 -3.75
CA GLN A 105 -11.93 -3.23 -5.09
C GLN A 105 -11.06 -2.29 -5.96
N GLY A 106 -10.89 -1.01 -5.57
CA GLY A 106 -10.33 0.03 -6.45
C GLY A 106 -8.95 -0.32 -7.05
N ALA A 107 -8.00 -0.77 -6.23
CA ALA A 107 -6.68 -1.17 -6.70
C ALA A 107 -6.74 -2.33 -7.70
N PHE A 108 -7.60 -3.31 -7.44
CA PHE A 108 -7.76 -4.51 -8.25
C PHE A 108 -8.49 -4.23 -9.57
N TYR A 109 -9.47 -3.34 -9.53
CA TYR A 109 -10.14 -2.84 -10.72
C TYR A 109 -9.16 -2.12 -11.67
N LEU A 110 -8.33 -1.23 -11.14
CA LEU A 110 -7.32 -0.52 -11.93
C LEU A 110 -6.29 -1.50 -12.50
N ALA A 111 -5.84 -2.49 -11.73
CA ALA A 111 -4.92 -3.52 -12.19
C ALA A 111 -5.50 -4.30 -13.37
N GLN A 112 -6.74 -4.77 -13.27
CA GLN A 112 -7.40 -5.50 -14.35
C GLN A 112 -7.66 -4.64 -15.58
N LYS A 113 -8.20 -3.43 -15.38
CA LYS A 113 -8.60 -2.54 -16.47
C LYS A 113 -7.41 -2.08 -17.31
N HIS A 114 -6.27 -1.79 -16.67
CA HIS A 114 -5.10 -1.22 -17.33
C HIS A 114 -3.95 -2.22 -17.52
N GLY A 115 -4.16 -3.50 -17.22
CA GLY A 115 -3.11 -4.52 -17.35
C GLY A 115 -1.88 -4.23 -16.49
N LEU A 116 -2.09 -3.78 -15.24
CA LEU A 116 -1.03 -3.41 -14.33
C LEU A 116 -0.69 -4.55 -13.37
N ASP A 117 0.61 -4.74 -13.12
CA ASP A 117 1.07 -5.68 -12.12
C ASP A 117 0.70 -5.19 -10.71
N LEU A 118 0.42 -6.13 -9.82
CA LEU A 118 0.29 -5.86 -8.38
C LEU A 118 1.60 -6.20 -7.67
N ILE A 119 2.03 -5.32 -6.78
CA ILE A 119 3.22 -5.50 -5.95
C ILE A 119 2.76 -5.48 -4.49
N PRO A 120 2.50 -6.66 -3.89
CA PRO A 120 2.05 -6.70 -2.51
C PRO A 120 3.21 -6.43 -1.55
N VAL A 121 2.97 -5.55 -0.58
CA VAL A 121 3.90 -5.27 0.53
C VAL A 121 3.16 -5.50 1.84
N PHE A 122 3.70 -6.36 2.68
CA PHE A 122 3.15 -6.63 4.00
C PHE A 122 3.94 -5.86 5.06
N LEU A 123 3.24 -5.06 5.85
CA LEU A 123 3.82 -4.22 6.90
C LEU A 123 3.40 -4.76 8.26
N ASN A 124 4.38 -4.99 9.14
CA ASN A 124 4.13 -5.39 10.50
C ASN A 124 4.90 -4.50 11.50
N GLY A 125 4.38 -4.35 12.72
CA GLY A 125 5.00 -3.55 13.77
C GLY A 125 4.66 -2.06 13.73
N THR A 126 4.26 -1.52 12.61
CA THR A 126 3.99 -0.08 12.47
C THR A 126 2.89 0.40 13.40
N GLY A 127 1.81 -0.38 13.54
CA GLY A 127 0.69 -0.07 14.43
C GLY A 127 1.03 -0.21 15.91
N GLN A 128 1.97 -1.09 16.28
CA GLN A 128 2.49 -1.20 17.64
C GLN A 128 3.39 -0.01 17.99
N VAL A 129 4.22 0.42 17.04
CA VAL A 129 5.11 1.58 17.21
C VAL A 129 4.34 2.89 17.26
N LEU A 130 3.37 3.09 16.38
CA LEU A 130 2.55 4.30 16.32
C LEU A 130 1.14 3.96 15.84
N ASN A 131 0.25 3.65 16.76
CA ASN A 131 -1.14 3.35 16.40
C ASN A 131 -1.92 4.61 15.97
N LYS A 132 -3.13 4.38 15.43
CA LYS A 132 -4.00 5.44 14.92
C LYS A 132 -4.34 6.53 15.94
N GLN A 133 -4.38 6.19 17.22
CA GLN A 133 -4.81 7.07 18.33
C GLN A 133 -3.63 7.61 19.13
N ALA A 134 -2.42 7.03 18.97
CA ALA A 134 -1.25 7.44 19.72
C ALA A 134 -0.75 8.81 19.27
N ARG A 135 -0.33 9.63 20.24
CA ARG A 135 0.35 10.91 20.02
C ARG A 135 1.87 10.78 20.06
N THR A 136 2.38 9.70 20.63
CA THR A 136 3.81 9.39 20.78
C THR A 136 4.06 7.99 20.27
N HIS A 137 5.27 7.74 19.75
CA HIS A 137 5.69 6.40 19.35
C HIS A 137 6.14 5.57 20.55
N SER A 138 5.94 4.27 20.45
CA SER A 138 6.50 3.27 21.38
C SER A 138 7.78 2.66 20.79
N PRO A 139 8.72 2.19 21.61
CA PRO A 139 9.81 1.34 21.14
C PRO A 139 9.21 0.10 20.44
N GLY A 140 9.84 -0.33 19.35
CA GLY A 140 9.38 -1.51 18.63
C GLY A 140 10.19 -1.78 17.38
N HIS A 141 9.84 -2.88 16.72
CA HIS A 141 10.42 -3.34 15.46
C HIS A 141 9.40 -3.27 14.35
N ILE A 142 9.81 -2.77 13.19
CA ILE A 142 8.99 -2.72 11.98
C ILE A 142 9.57 -3.69 10.97
N THR A 143 8.73 -4.55 10.43
CA THR A 143 9.08 -5.45 9.33
C THR A 143 8.36 -5.01 8.06
N ILE A 144 9.11 -4.84 6.99
CA ILE A 144 8.62 -4.54 5.64
C ILE A 144 8.92 -5.76 4.78
N GLU A 145 7.89 -6.43 4.28
CA GLU A 145 8.05 -7.59 3.43
C GLU A 145 7.52 -7.31 2.03
N VAL A 146 8.42 -7.28 1.05
CA VAL A 146 8.04 -7.20 -0.36
C VAL A 146 7.74 -8.63 -0.83
N LYS A 147 6.48 -8.88 -1.14
CA LYS A 147 6.03 -10.18 -1.65
C LYS A 147 6.23 -10.26 -3.17
N PRO A 148 6.24 -11.46 -3.74
CA PRO A 148 6.42 -11.61 -5.18
C PRO A 148 5.42 -10.76 -5.97
N ARG A 149 5.95 -10.06 -6.99
CA ARG A 149 5.13 -9.32 -7.96
C ARG A 149 4.14 -10.27 -8.62
N VAL A 150 2.90 -9.85 -8.73
CA VAL A 150 1.84 -10.58 -9.43
C VAL A 150 1.62 -9.91 -10.78
N PRO A 151 2.10 -10.52 -11.88
CA PRO A 151 1.91 -9.97 -13.21
C PRO A 151 0.43 -9.83 -13.57
N ALA A 152 0.08 -8.78 -14.31
CA ALA A 152 -1.29 -8.57 -14.78
C ALA A 152 -1.82 -9.79 -15.56
N SER A 153 -0.94 -10.45 -16.34
CA SER A 153 -1.28 -11.66 -17.11
C SER A 153 -1.64 -12.87 -16.24
N SER A 154 -1.21 -12.89 -14.99
CA SER A 154 -1.54 -13.95 -14.02
C SER A 154 -2.77 -13.64 -13.17
N LEU A 155 -3.31 -12.43 -13.25
CA LEU A 155 -4.55 -12.09 -12.57
C LEU A 155 -5.72 -12.84 -13.23
N PRO A 156 -6.51 -13.60 -12.45
CA PRO A 156 -7.61 -14.37 -13.02
C PRO A 156 -8.64 -13.46 -13.71
N SER A 157 -8.75 -13.55 -15.03
CA SER A 157 -9.67 -12.72 -15.82
C SER A 157 -11.15 -13.01 -15.54
N HIS A 158 -11.45 -14.20 -15.01
CA HIS A 158 -12.81 -14.62 -14.66
C HIS A 158 -13.25 -14.10 -13.27
N LEU A 159 -12.33 -13.58 -12.46
CA LEU A 159 -12.68 -13.01 -11.17
C LEU A 159 -13.02 -11.53 -11.30
N SER A 160 -14.08 -11.11 -10.64
CA SER A 160 -14.37 -9.68 -10.49
C SER A 160 -13.31 -9.01 -9.60
N SER A 161 -13.15 -7.70 -9.74
CA SER A 161 -12.25 -6.92 -8.87
C SER A 161 -12.61 -7.04 -7.38
N VAL A 162 -13.88 -7.29 -7.05
CA VAL A 162 -14.33 -7.58 -5.68
C VAL A 162 -13.79 -8.93 -5.20
N ALA A 163 -13.87 -9.96 -6.05
CA ALA A 163 -13.35 -11.29 -5.71
C ALA A 163 -11.83 -11.29 -5.57
N LEU A 164 -11.12 -10.53 -6.41
CA LEU A 164 -9.68 -10.31 -6.27
C LEU A 164 -9.34 -9.60 -4.96
N ALA A 165 -10.06 -8.57 -4.59
CA ALA A 165 -9.85 -7.88 -3.31
C ALA A 165 -10.01 -8.84 -2.12
N GLN A 166 -11.00 -9.73 -2.15
CA GLN A 166 -11.20 -10.76 -1.14
C GLN A 166 -10.08 -11.80 -1.14
N HIS A 167 -9.59 -12.20 -2.33
CA HIS A 167 -8.48 -13.13 -2.47
C HIS A 167 -7.21 -12.56 -1.83
N PHE A 168 -6.81 -11.35 -2.20
CA PHE A 168 -5.64 -10.69 -1.61
C PHE A 168 -5.79 -10.43 -0.12
N ARG A 169 -6.99 -10.06 0.36
CA ARG A 169 -7.21 -9.91 1.81
C ARG A 169 -6.96 -11.22 2.55
N ARG A 170 -7.38 -12.38 2.01
CA ARG A 170 -7.08 -13.70 2.60
C ARG A 170 -5.59 -13.99 2.63
N GLN A 171 -4.86 -13.67 1.54
CA GLN A 171 -3.41 -13.82 1.52
C GLN A 171 -2.72 -12.96 2.59
N TYR A 172 -3.13 -11.69 2.74
CA TYR A 172 -2.60 -10.81 3.78
C TYR A 172 -2.91 -11.32 5.19
N GLN A 173 -4.09 -11.92 5.40
CA GLN A 173 -4.44 -12.55 6.68
C GLN A 173 -3.52 -13.73 6.96
N GLN A 174 -3.27 -14.57 5.97
CA GLN A 174 -2.34 -15.70 6.11
C GLN A 174 -0.93 -15.22 6.47
N TRP A 175 -0.39 -14.22 5.78
CA TRP A 175 0.93 -13.66 6.11
C TRP A 175 0.98 -13.08 7.52
N LYS A 176 -0.10 -12.44 7.94
CA LYS A 176 -0.21 -11.95 9.32
C LYS A 176 -0.19 -13.10 10.33
N ASP A 177 -0.96 -14.14 10.10
CA ASP A 177 -1.05 -15.29 11.01
C ASP A 177 0.30 -16.04 11.08
N GLU A 178 1.01 -16.19 9.95
CA GLU A 178 2.35 -16.76 9.87
C GLU A 178 3.37 -15.91 10.65
N TYR A 179 3.31 -14.59 10.51
CA TYR A 179 4.20 -13.68 11.25
C TYR A 179 3.92 -13.73 12.75
N ASP A 180 2.65 -13.66 13.17
CA ASP A 180 2.25 -13.70 14.57
C ASP A 180 2.67 -15.03 15.25
N ALA A 181 2.63 -16.13 14.50
CA ALA A 181 3.11 -17.43 14.98
C ALA A 181 4.63 -17.45 15.21
N GLN A 182 5.42 -16.77 14.37
CA GLN A 182 6.89 -16.71 14.48
C GLN A 182 7.38 -15.92 15.71
N ILE A 183 6.63 -14.90 16.14
CA ILE A 183 7.00 -14.07 17.31
C ILE A 183 6.44 -14.60 18.63
N SER A 184 5.60 -15.61 18.61
CA SER A 184 5.01 -16.22 19.83
C SER A 184 5.92 -17.27 20.47
N PHE A 185 7.11 -17.50 19.92
CA PHE A 185 8.19 -18.35 20.45
C PHE A 185 9.36 -17.50 20.95
#